data_81e1c3f46c7c23fcac70cf3c9f98e5b3
#
_entry.id   81e1c3f46c7c23fcac70cf3c9f98e5b3
#
_cell.length_a   1.000
_cell.length_b   1.000
_cell.length_c   1.000
_cell.angle_alpha   90.00
_cell.angle_beta   90.00
_cell.angle_gamma   90.00
#
_symmetry.space_group_name_H-M   'P 1'
#
loop_
_entity.id
_entity.type
_entity.pdbx_description
1 polymer ?
#
loop_
_entity_poly.entity_id
_entity_poly.type
_entity_poly.pdbx_seq_one_letter_code
_entity_poly.pdbx_strand_id
1 'polypeptide(L)'
;MKFGARMLKTGIAITLALMLAKLLDLPSPVFAGIAAVFAIQPSIYRSYLTVIEQVQANVIGAVFAILFGLYFGNNAFIIGLTVVLVIAINLRFKMEKTISVAIVTVIAIMESPSEQFVQFASLRFLSILLGILSAFVVNLVFLPPKYEKKLYDAIVEQCEEIFKWVRVSTRHASEYNTLKDDIDKIKENIIQIDQLFLLYKEERNYFKKVEYEKSRKLVLFRQMITCTNRALDTLKKLHRHENELQELPIPFQQLFVKEIDDLIHFHEQILLKFVGKVKVQAPEELIEDFSFDRKKVIDTLFAQHRPGDEEHEEAWYHLMTLVSAIFEYSEQLERLDTLVDSFQSFHNEVIVEEANKE
;
A
#
# COMPACT_ATOMS: atom_id res chain seq x y z
N MET A 1 -4.51 -16.99 -15.58
CA MET A 1 -4.28 -16.90 -14.14
C MET A 1 -2.82 -16.52 -13.92
N LYS A 2 -2.53 -15.31 -13.42
CA LYS A 2 -1.16 -14.95 -13.01
C LYS A 2 -0.89 -15.68 -11.68
N PHE A 3 -0.09 -16.75 -11.71
CA PHE A 3 0.40 -17.39 -10.48
C PHE A 3 1.13 -16.32 -9.65
N GLY A 4 0.52 -15.89 -8.57
CA GLY A 4 1.11 -14.86 -7.73
C GLY A 4 2.42 -15.37 -7.10
N ALA A 5 3.46 -14.55 -7.07
CA ALA A 5 4.76 -14.88 -6.46
C ALA A 5 4.61 -15.43 -5.02
N ARG A 6 3.56 -15.03 -4.31
CA ARG A 6 3.24 -15.54 -2.97
C ARG A 6 2.86 -17.03 -2.99
N MET A 7 2.06 -17.46 -3.97
CA MET A 7 1.65 -18.88 -4.09
C MET A 7 2.88 -19.77 -4.33
N LEU A 8 3.77 -19.34 -5.22
CA LEU A 8 5.01 -20.08 -5.52
C LEU A 8 5.92 -20.17 -4.29
N LYS A 9 6.14 -19.03 -3.60
CA LYS A 9 6.93 -19.00 -2.36
C LYS A 9 6.35 -19.94 -1.30
N THR A 10 5.03 -19.93 -1.11
CA THR A 10 4.37 -20.80 -0.13
C THR A 10 4.58 -22.27 -0.48
N GLY A 11 4.40 -22.66 -1.74
CA GLY A 11 4.63 -24.03 -2.18
C GLY A 11 6.07 -24.48 -1.92
N ILE A 12 7.06 -23.68 -2.32
CA ILE A 12 8.49 -23.98 -2.12
C ILE A 12 8.83 -24.06 -0.61
N ALA A 13 8.29 -23.16 0.21
CA ALA A 13 8.53 -23.18 1.66
C ALA A 13 8.00 -24.44 2.34
N ILE A 14 6.77 -24.85 1.94
CA ILE A 14 6.19 -26.11 2.43
C ILE A 14 7.03 -27.31 2.00
N THR A 15 7.41 -27.37 0.73
CA THR A 15 8.24 -28.47 0.21
C THR A 15 9.57 -28.54 0.95
N LEU A 16 10.25 -27.40 1.14
CA LEU A 16 11.52 -27.34 1.87
C LEU A 16 11.34 -27.79 3.33
N ALA A 17 10.30 -27.30 4.02
CA ALA A 17 9.99 -27.65 5.40
C ALA A 17 9.73 -29.16 5.55
N LEU A 18 8.93 -29.75 4.66
CA LEU A 18 8.62 -31.17 4.68
C LEU A 18 9.85 -32.03 4.37
N MET A 19 10.67 -31.62 3.40
CA MET A 19 11.91 -32.35 3.04
C MET A 19 12.89 -32.34 4.23
N LEU A 20 13.14 -31.17 4.84
CA LEU A 20 14.05 -31.06 5.97
C LEU A 20 13.53 -31.83 7.20
N ALA A 21 12.21 -31.78 7.47
CA ALA A 21 11.62 -32.52 8.56
C ALA A 21 11.76 -34.06 8.37
N LYS A 22 11.61 -34.55 7.13
CA LYS A 22 11.85 -35.97 6.80
C LYS A 22 13.32 -36.34 6.89
N LEU A 23 14.23 -35.47 6.42
CA LEU A 23 15.69 -35.72 6.49
C LEU A 23 16.19 -35.81 7.94
N LEU A 24 15.56 -35.11 8.88
CA LEU A 24 15.84 -35.12 10.30
C LEU A 24 15.05 -36.21 11.07
N ASP A 25 14.35 -37.10 10.38
CA ASP A 25 13.51 -38.14 10.96
C ASP A 25 12.54 -37.65 12.05
N LEU A 26 11.98 -36.44 11.84
CA LEU A 26 11.03 -35.87 12.79
C LEU A 26 9.68 -36.62 12.72
N PRO A 27 9.04 -36.93 13.88
CA PRO A 27 7.87 -37.82 13.95
C PRO A 27 6.62 -37.29 13.25
N SER A 28 6.57 -36.00 12.95
CA SER A 28 5.41 -35.38 12.33
C SER A 28 5.79 -34.23 11.40
N PRO A 29 6.27 -34.51 10.17
CA PRO A 29 6.68 -33.47 9.17
C PRO A 29 5.54 -32.49 8.83
N VAL A 30 4.30 -32.91 8.95
CA VAL A 30 3.10 -32.08 8.63
C VAL A 30 3.09 -30.77 9.41
N PHE A 31 3.53 -30.78 10.69
CA PHE A 31 3.58 -29.56 11.50
C PHE A 31 4.62 -28.54 10.98
N ALA A 32 5.72 -29.00 10.40
CA ALA A 32 6.67 -28.12 9.72
C ALA A 32 6.04 -27.46 8.49
N GLY A 33 5.26 -28.22 7.70
CA GLY A 33 4.53 -27.68 6.56
C GLY A 33 3.47 -26.63 6.97
N ILE A 34 2.68 -26.92 7.99
CA ILE A 34 1.65 -26.00 8.53
C ILE A 34 2.33 -24.70 9.04
N ALA A 35 3.41 -24.81 9.82
CA ALA A 35 4.14 -23.67 10.33
C ALA A 35 4.71 -22.80 9.19
N ALA A 36 5.22 -23.43 8.12
CA ALA A 36 5.73 -22.71 6.96
C ALA A 36 4.63 -21.87 6.26
N VAL A 37 3.38 -22.40 6.17
CA VAL A 37 2.25 -21.65 5.59
C VAL A 37 2.00 -20.35 6.34
N PHE A 38 1.98 -20.39 7.67
CA PHE A 38 1.72 -19.23 8.52
C PHE A 38 2.92 -18.26 8.58
N ALA A 39 4.13 -18.73 8.31
CA ALA A 39 5.35 -17.92 8.40
C ALA A 39 5.67 -17.13 7.12
N ILE A 40 5.05 -17.45 5.96
CA ILE A 40 5.25 -16.71 4.71
C ILE A 40 4.64 -15.32 4.78
N GLN A 41 5.47 -14.31 4.57
CA GLN A 41 5.10 -12.90 4.60
C GLN A 41 5.45 -12.19 3.27
N PRO A 42 4.78 -11.08 2.94
CA PRO A 42 5.03 -10.33 1.71
C PRO A 42 6.39 -9.63 1.67
N SER A 43 6.98 -9.29 2.83
CA SER A 43 8.29 -8.64 2.92
C SER A 43 9.24 -9.38 3.86
N ILE A 44 10.57 -9.20 3.66
CA ILE A 44 11.59 -9.79 4.51
C ILE A 44 11.46 -9.29 5.96
N TYR A 45 11.21 -7.98 6.12
CA TYR A 45 11.06 -7.40 7.45
C TYR A 45 9.86 -7.95 8.22
N ARG A 46 8.70 -8.06 7.55
CA ARG A 46 7.52 -8.72 8.16
C ARG A 46 7.80 -10.18 8.48
N SER A 47 8.53 -10.88 7.61
CA SER A 47 8.93 -12.27 7.85
C SER A 47 9.79 -12.39 9.10
N TYR A 48 10.79 -11.52 9.29
CA TYR A 48 11.62 -11.48 10.49
C TYR A 48 10.80 -11.25 11.77
N LEU A 49 9.90 -10.26 11.77
CA LEU A 49 9.01 -10.00 12.91
C LEU A 49 8.10 -11.20 13.19
N THR A 50 7.52 -11.79 12.15
CA THR A 50 6.65 -12.96 12.26
C THR A 50 7.41 -14.17 12.83
N VAL A 51 8.68 -14.38 12.46
CA VAL A 51 9.51 -15.44 13.05
C VAL A 51 9.63 -15.26 14.56
N ILE A 52 9.96 -14.05 15.02
CA ILE A 52 10.08 -13.75 16.45
C ILE A 52 8.75 -13.96 17.18
N GLU A 53 7.65 -13.39 16.65
CA GLU A 53 6.32 -13.51 17.23
C GLU A 53 5.87 -14.98 17.27
N GLN A 54 6.11 -15.77 16.22
CA GLN A 54 5.74 -17.19 16.17
C GLN A 54 6.58 -18.03 17.10
N VAL A 55 7.87 -17.79 17.21
CA VAL A 55 8.72 -18.49 18.18
C VAL A 55 8.26 -18.21 19.61
N GLN A 56 8.01 -16.94 19.96
CA GLN A 56 7.48 -16.57 21.27
C GLN A 56 6.14 -17.23 21.56
N ALA A 57 5.19 -17.16 20.63
CA ALA A 57 3.86 -17.77 20.77
C ALA A 57 3.95 -19.29 20.92
N ASN A 58 4.83 -19.96 20.17
CA ASN A 58 5.07 -21.40 20.27
C ASN A 58 5.72 -21.78 21.60
N VAL A 59 6.69 -20.99 22.10
CA VAL A 59 7.27 -21.23 23.42
C VAL A 59 6.21 -21.14 24.51
N ILE A 60 5.38 -20.09 24.49
CA ILE A 60 4.26 -19.94 25.43
C ILE A 60 3.33 -21.15 25.33
N GLY A 61 2.88 -21.51 24.11
CA GLY A 61 2.02 -22.65 23.88
C GLY A 61 2.62 -23.97 24.38
N ALA A 62 3.91 -24.23 24.08
CA ALA A 62 4.60 -25.44 24.51
C ALA A 62 4.75 -25.53 26.05
N VAL A 63 5.15 -24.43 26.69
CA VAL A 63 5.31 -24.39 28.16
C VAL A 63 3.99 -24.70 28.87
N PHE A 64 2.89 -24.03 28.46
CA PHE A 64 1.58 -24.28 29.06
C PHE A 64 1.06 -25.68 28.74
N ALA A 65 1.24 -26.17 27.51
CA ALA A 65 0.86 -27.53 27.14
C ALA A 65 1.60 -28.58 27.97
N ILE A 66 2.91 -28.43 28.20
CA ILE A 66 3.71 -29.34 29.01
C ILE A 66 3.28 -29.28 30.48
N LEU A 67 3.12 -28.07 31.06
CA LEU A 67 2.70 -27.92 32.45
C LEU A 67 1.33 -28.52 32.70
N PHE A 68 0.33 -28.15 31.89
CA PHE A 68 -1.03 -28.65 32.07
C PHE A 68 -1.14 -30.15 31.74
N GLY A 69 -0.43 -30.62 30.71
CA GLY A 69 -0.41 -32.03 30.35
C GLY A 69 0.18 -32.92 31.45
N LEU A 70 1.25 -32.49 32.12
CA LEU A 70 1.90 -33.22 33.21
C LEU A 70 1.10 -33.21 34.51
N TYR A 71 0.49 -32.06 34.88
CA TYR A 71 -0.17 -31.94 36.18
C TYR A 71 -1.66 -32.30 36.13
N PHE A 72 -2.36 -32.06 35.02
CA PHE A 72 -3.82 -32.24 34.93
C PHE A 72 -4.25 -33.31 33.90
N GLY A 73 -3.25 -33.82 33.13
CA GLY A 73 -3.51 -34.79 32.07
C GLY A 73 -3.96 -34.12 30.76
N ASN A 74 -4.33 -34.98 29.80
CA ASN A 74 -4.63 -34.57 28.42
C ASN A 74 -6.08 -34.80 27.99
N ASN A 75 -7.05 -34.69 28.94
CA ASN A 75 -8.43 -34.75 28.62
C ASN A 75 -8.88 -33.55 27.78
N ALA A 76 -9.87 -33.72 26.90
CA ALA A 76 -10.39 -32.68 26.03
C ALA A 76 -10.75 -31.36 26.76
N PHE A 77 -11.26 -31.44 27.98
CA PHE A 77 -11.58 -30.28 28.81
C PHE A 77 -10.32 -29.49 29.21
N ILE A 78 -9.25 -30.19 29.63
CA ILE A 78 -7.99 -29.59 30.04
C ILE A 78 -7.28 -28.97 28.83
N ILE A 79 -7.34 -29.63 27.66
CA ILE A 79 -6.86 -29.06 26.40
C ILE A 79 -7.56 -27.73 26.09
N GLY A 80 -8.89 -27.72 26.15
CA GLY A 80 -9.70 -26.53 25.94
C GLY A 80 -9.37 -25.39 26.90
N LEU A 81 -9.22 -25.70 28.20
CA LEU A 81 -8.81 -24.72 29.21
C LEU A 81 -7.42 -24.15 28.95
N THR A 82 -6.46 -24.99 28.58
CA THR A 82 -5.10 -24.59 28.24
C THR A 82 -5.08 -23.67 27.02
N VAL A 83 -5.87 -24.00 25.99
CA VAL A 83 -6.02 -23.15 24.79
C VAL A 83 -6.55 -21.77 25.16
N VAL A 84 -7.60 -21.68 25.99
CA VAL A 84 -8.16 -20.39 26.45
C VAL A 84 -7.12 -19.56 27.19
N LEU A 85 -6.35 -20.17 28.08
CA LEU A 85 -5.25 -19.49 28.79
C LEU A 85 -4.17 -18.98 27.84
N VAL A 86 -3.75 -19.81 26.89
CA VAL A 86 -2.72 -19.42 25.90
C VAL A 86 -3.23 -18.29 25.01
N ILE A 87 -4.49 -18.30 24.59
CA ILE A 87 -5.12 -17.18 23.87
C ILE A 87 -5.06 -15.90 24.71
N ALA A 88 -5.48 -15.95 25.97
CA ALA A 88 -5.50 -14.78 26.85
C ALA A 88 -4.09 -14.19 27.04
N ILE A 89 -3.07 -15.03 27.19
CA ILE A 89 -1.68 -14.63 27.34
C ILE A 89 -1.19 -13.98 26.03
N ASN A 90 -1.42 -14.60 24.87
CA ASN A 90 -0.98 -14.03 23.58
C ASN A 90 -1.67 -12.68 23.29
N LEU A 91 -2.95 -12.53 23.63
CA LEU A 91 -3.66 -11.25 23.54
C LEU A 91 -3.04 -10.19 24.46
N ARG A 92 -2.67 -10.57 25.70
CA ARG A 92 -2.01 -9.66 26.64
C ARG A 92 -0.67 -9.15 26.11
N PHE A 93 0.05 -9.97 25.35
CA PHE A 93 1.33 -9.61 24.70
C PHE A 93 1.14 -8.98 23.31
N LYS A 94 -0.11 -8.71 22.88
CA LYS A 94 -0.43 -8.13 21.55
C LYS A 94 0.04 -8.99 20.37
N MET A 95 0.07 -10.30 20.54
CA MET A 95 0.49 -11.28 19.53
C MET A 95 -0.71 -11.95 18.83
N GLU A 96 -1.70 -11.16 18.44
CA GLU A 96 -2.97 -11.64 17.86
C GLU A 96 -2.79 -12.51 16.61
N LYS A 97 -1.82 -12.15 15.77
CA LYS A 97 -1.57 -12.82 14.47
C LYS A 97 -1.02 -14.25 14.61
N THR A 98 -0.45 -14.57 15.76
CA THR A 98 0.22 -15.86 16.00
C THR A 98 -0.58 -16.81 16.92
N ILE A 99 -1.75 -16.39 17.38
CA ILE A 99 -2.64 -17.19 18.23
C ILE A 99 -2.94 -18.55 17.59
N SER A 100 -3.28 -18.59 16.30
CA SER A 100 -3.58 -19.83 15.58
C SER A 100 -2.43 -20.83 15.63
N VAL A 101 -1.18 -20.37 15.52
CA VAL A 101 0.01 -21.22 15.59
C VAL A 101 0.23 -21.73 17.01
N ALA A 102 0.05 -20.87 18.03
CA ALA A 102 0.15 -21.27 19.44
C ALA A 102 -0.92 -22.33 19.81
N ILE A 103 -2.15 -22.19 19.35
CA ILE A 103 -3.23 -23.16 19.56
C ILE A 103 -2.86 -24.51 18.94
N VAL A 104 -2.41 -24.52 17.68
CA VAL A 104 -1.96 -25.75 17.02
C VAL A 104 -0.83 -26.42 17.80
N THR A 105 0.08 -25.64 18.36
CA THR A 105 1.17 -26.17 19.21
C THR A 105 0.64 -26.82 20.49
N VAL A 106 -0.30 -26.15 21.18
CA VAL A 106 -0.92 -26.69 22.41
C VAL A 106 -1.62 -28.02 22.13
N ILE A 107 -2.52 -28.04 21.14
CA ILE A 107 -3.27 -29.26 20.80
C ILE A 107 -2.31 -30.36 20.39
N ALA A 108 -1.36 -30.06 19.52
CA ALA A 108 -0.40 -31.03 19.01
C ALA A 108 0.48 -31.66 20.11
N ILE A 109 0.85 -30.89 21.11
CA ILE A 109 1.64 -31.39 22.26
C ILE A 109 0.75 -32.19 23.20
N MET A 110 -0.40 -31.68 23.57
CA MET A 110 -1.27 -32.33 24.57
C MET A 110 -1.94 -33.63 24.07
N GLU A 111 -2.06 -33.82 22.75
CA GLU A 111 -2.57 -35.06 22.15
C GLU A 111 -1.50 -36.18 22.08
N SER A 112 -0.27 -35.92 22.57
CA SER A 112 0.81 -36.89 22.51
C SER A 112 0.66 -38.00 23.58
N PRO A 113 1.14 -39.25 23.31
CA PRO A 113 1.06 -40.36 24.29
C PRO A 113 1.83 -40.04 25.58
N SER A 114 1.32 -40.50 26.72
CA SER A 114 1.77 -40.14 28.07
C SER A 114 3.18 -40.63 28.43
N GLU A 115 3.66 -41.72 27.85
CA GLU A 115 4.91 -42.36 28.28
C GLU A 115 6.19 -41.59 27.87
N GLN A 116 6.13 -40.73 26.82
CA GLN A 116 7.29 -39.93 26.36
C GLN A 116 6.88 -38.50 26.06
N PHE A 117 5.95 -37.96 26.85
CA PHE A 117 5.29 -36.70 26.61
C PHE A 117 6.25 -35.53 26.34
N VAL A 118 7.28 -35.34 27.20
CA VAL A 118 8.24 -34.24 27.06
C VAL A 118 9.12 -34.40 25.82
N GLN A 119 9.52 -35.63 25.48
CA GLN A 119 10.30 -35.89 24.27
C GLN A 119 9.48 -35.60 23.00
N PHE A 120 8.24 -36.04 22.96
CA PHE A 120 7.33 -35.74 21.86
C PHE A 120 7.02 -34.23 21.73
N ALA A 121 6.83 -33.54 22.85
CA ALA A 121 6.63 -32.11 22.90
C ALA A 121 7.81 -31.33 22.30
N SER A 122 9.04 -31.72 22.67
CA SER A 122 10.27 -31.09 22.17
C SER A 122 10.47 -31.33 20.66
N LEU A 123 10.22 -32.57 20.18
CA LEU A 123 10.32 -32.89 18.75
C LEU A 123 9.24 -32.15 17.91
N ARG A 124 8.02 -31.99 18.43
CA ARG A 124 6.98 -31.19 17.77
C ARG A 124 7.32 -29.72 17.71
N PHE A 125 7.82 -29.17 18.83
CA PHE A 125 8.32 -27.79 18.85
C PHE A 125 9.41 -27.58 17.82
N LEU A 126 10.37 -28.51 17.72
CA LEU A 126 11.46 -28.46 16.74
C LEU A 126 10.91 -28.54 15.31
N SER A 127 9.89 -29.37 15.03
CA SER A 127 9.25 -29.45 13.72
C SER A 127 8.61 -28.11 13.30
N ILE A 128 7.93 -27.44 14.23
CA ILE A 128 7.31 -26.13 13.97
C ILE A 128 8.38 -25.08 13.73
N LEU A 129 9.45 -25.05 14.56
CA LEU A 129 10.56 -24.14 14.39
C LEU A 129 11.24 -24.31 13.03
N LEU A 130 11.45 -25.55 12.60
CA LEU A 130 11.99 -25.86 11.27
C LEU A 130 11.12 -25.32 10.14
N GLY A 131 9.79 -25.43 10.25
CA GLY A 131 8.85 -24.87 9.30
C GLY A 131 8.94 -23.34 9.20
N ILE A 132 9.01 -22.66 10.35
CA ILE A 132 9.17 -21.20 10.43
C ILE A 132 10.48 -20.77 9.77
N LEU A 133 11.59 -21.44 10.08
CA LEU A 133 12.90 -21.13 9.50
C LEU A 133 12.95 -21.40 7.99
N SER A 134 12.34 -22.50 7.53
CA SER A 134 12.24 -22.82 6.11
C SER A 134 11.52 -21.70 5.33
N ALA A 135 10.41 -21.21 5.85
CA ALA A 135 9.66 -20.11 5.26
C ALA A 135 10.48 -18.81 5.25
N PHE A 136 11.23 -18.53 6.31
CA PHE A 136 12.12 -17.38 6.40
C PHE A 136 13.23 -17.43 5.34
N VAL A 137 13.91 -18.57 5.21
CA VAL A 137 14.97 -18.79 4.21
C VAL A 137 14.43 -18.62 2.80
N VAL A 138 13.27 -19.22 2.49
CA VAL A 138 12.63 -19.06 1.18
C VAL A 138 12.28 -17.59 0.94
N ASN A 139 11.80 -16.87 1.93
CA ASN A 139 11.47 -15.46 1.79
C ASN A 139 12.70 -14.58 1.61
N LEU A 140 13.85 -14.99 2.16
CA LEU A 140 15.14 -14.31 2.00
C LEU A 140 15.72 -14.52 0.60
N VAL A 141 15.65 -15.77 0.07
CA VAL A 141 16.20 -16.14 -1.24
C VAL A 141 15.36 -15.56 -2.39
N PHE A 142 14.05 -15.59 -2.25
CA PHE A 142 13.18 -14.95 -3.25
C PHE A 142 13.17 -13.44 -3.04
N LEU A 143 13.86 -12.74 -3.96
CA LEU A 143 13.97 -11.28 -3.99
C LEU A 143 12.64 -10.60 -3.64
N PRO A 144 12.65 -9.62 -2.72
CA PRO A 144 11.44 -8.86 -2.42
C PRO A 144 10.93 -8.21 -3.71
N PRO A 145 9.62 -8.14 -3.92
CA PRO A 145 9.08 -7.38 -5.03
C PRO A 145 9.57 -5.94 -4.91
N LYS A 146 10.00 -5.33 -6.03
CA LYS A 146 10.39 -3.91 -6.09
C LYS A 146 9.14 -3.05 -5.82
N TYR A 147 8.82 -2.84 -4.54
CA TYR A 147 7.61 -2.11 -4.13
C TYR A 147 7.61 -0.68 -4.64
N GLU A 148 8.78 -0.03 -4.74
CA GLU A 148 8.93 1.31 -5.30
C GLU A 148 8.36 1.40 -6.72
N LYS A 149 8.83 0.53 -7.61
CA LYS A 149 8.34 0.51 -8.99
C LYS A 149 6.85 0.17 -9.07
N LYS A 150 6.40 -0.82 -8.29
CA LYS A 150 4.98 -1.20 -8.29
C LYS A 150 4.08 -0.09 -7.78
N LEU A 151 4.53 0.67 -6.79
CA LEU A 151 3.80 1.80 -6.23
C LEU A 151 3.70 2.91 -7.26
N TYR A 152 4.81 3.25 -7.93
CA TYR A 152 4.83 4.25 -8.98
C TYR A 152 3.91 3.86 -10.15
N ASP A 153 4.08 2.64 -10.69
CA ASP A 153 3.28 2.16 -11.81
C ASP A 153 1.76 2.18 -11.46
N ALA A 154 1.40 1.79 -10.23
CA ALA A 154 0.00 1.82 -9.79
C ALA A 154 -0.56 3.25 -9.65
N ILE A 155 0.25 4.22 -9.17
CA ILE A 155 -0.16 5.63 -9.10
C ILE A 155 -0.39 6.16 -10.51
N VAL A 156 0.54 5.93 -11.44
CA VAL A 156 0.43 6.40 -12.83
C VAL A 156 -0.80 5.82 -13.50
N GLU A 157 -1.04 4.50 -13.38
CA GLU A 157 -2.21 3.83 -13.94
C GLU A 157 -3.53 4.45 -13.45
N GLN A 158 -3.63 4.77 -12.15
CA GLN A 158 -4.83 5.42 -11.62
C GLN A 158 -4.96 6.88 -12.05
N CYS A 159 -3.85 7.62 -12.16
CA CYS A 159 -3.86 8.97 -12.70
C CYS A 159 -4.35 8.98 -14.15
N GLU A 160 -3.86 8.07 -15.00
CA GLU A 160 -4.28 7.94 -16.41
C GLU A 160 -5.79 7.66 -16.53
N GLU A 161 -6.35 6.76 -15.71
CA GLU A 161 -7.79 6.49 -15.69
C GLU A 161 -8.60 7.71 -15.22
N ILE A 162 -8.14 8.42 -14.19
CA ILE A 162 -8.80 9.66 -13.72
C ILE A 162 -8.75 10.71 -14.83
N PHE A 163 -7.60 10.94 -15.45
CA PHE A 163 -7.43 11.95 -16.50
C PHE A 163 -8.32 11.68 -17.73
N LYS A 164 -8.39 10.42 -18.12
CA LYS A 164 -9.31 9.98 -19.19
C LYS A 164 -10.75 10.37 -18.87
N TRP A 165 -11.22 10.05 -17.67
CA TRP A 165 -12.59 10.38 -17.27
C TRP A 165 -12.83 11.88 -17.09
N VAL A 166 -11.85 12.63 -16.57
CA VAL A 166 -11.95 14.09 -16.50
C VAL A 166 -12.09 14.70 -17.91
N ARG A 167 -11.26 14.26 -18.88
CA ARG A 167 -11.34 14.72 -20.27
C ARG A 167 -12.68 14.35 -20.94
N VAL A 168 -13.26 13.21 -20.61
CA VAL A 168 -14.57 12.79 -21.14
C VAL A 168 -15.69 13.59 -20.51
N SER A 169 -15.67 13.80 -19.18
CA SER A 169 -16.69 14.54 -18.45
C SER A 169 -16.70 16.03 -18.83
N THR A 170 -15.54 16.66 -18.99
CA THR A 170 -15.45 18.08 -19.39
C THR A 170 -15.94 18.34 -20.82
N ARG A 171 -16.01 17.30 -21.66
CA ARG A 171 -16.51 17.36 -23.04
C ARG A 171 -17.94 16.84 -23.19
N HIS A 172 -18.65 16.63 -22.07
CA HIS A 172 -20.04 16.14 -22.02
C HIS A 172 -20.27 14.82 -22.78
N ALA A 173 -19.26 13.94 -22.80
CA ALA A 173 -19.29 12.66 -23.48
C ALA A 173 -19.37 11.47 -22.50
N SER A 174 -19.64 11.71 -21.22
CA SER A 174 -19.71 10.68 -20.18
C SER A 174 -21.10 10.04 -20.08
N GLU A 175 -21.17 8.72 -20.00
CA GLU A 175 -22.37 8.00 -19.60
C GLU A 175 -22.40 7.88 -18.08
N TYR A 176 -23.43 8.42 -17.44
CA TYR A 176 -23.52 8.60 -15.98
C TYR A 176 -23.25 7.32 -15.18
N ASN A 177 -23.89 6.20 -15.51
CA ASN A 177 -23.77 4.96 -14.77
C ASN A 177 -22.37 4.34 -14.93
N THR A 178 -21.82 4.38 -16.13
CA THR A 178 -20.47 3.84 -16.42
C THR A 178 -19.39 4.60 -15.68
N LEU A 179 -19.48 5.93 -15.63
CA LEU A 179 -18.53 6.76 -14.89
C LEU A 179 -18.62 6.51 -13.39
N LYS A 180 -19.83 6.36 -12.83
CA LYS A 180 -20.02 6.05 -11.41
C LYS A 180 -19.34 4.74 -11.00
N ASP A 181 -19.53 3.68 -11.80
CA ASP A 181 -18.93 2.36 -11.54
C ASP A 181 -17.40 2.42 -11.62
N ASP A 182 -16.85 3.18 -12.55
CA ASP A 182 -15.40 3.34 -12.67
C ASP A 182 -14.80 4.22 -11.56
N ILE A 183 -15.52 5.26 -11.11
CA ILE A 183 -15.12 6.02 -9.90
C ILE A 183 -15.02 5.10 -8.69
N ASP A 184 -15.93 4.17 -8.51
CA ASP A 184 -15.88 3.23 -7.37
C ASP A 184 -14.71 2.24 -7.49
N LYS A 185 -14.40 1.75 -8.69
CA LYS A 185 -13.18 0.95 -8.95
C LYS A 185 -11.89 1.74 -8.68
N ILE A 186 -11.83 3.01 -9.11
CA ILE A 186 -10.66 3.88 -8.86
C ILE A 186 -10.46 4.05 -7.33
N LYS A 187 -11.54 4.25 -6.55
CA LYS A 187 -11.45 4.33 -5.08
C LYS A 187 -10.86 3.06 -4.46
N GLU A 188 -11.32 1.88 -4.91
CA GLU A 188 -10.79 0.58 -4.44
C GLU A 188 -9.30 0.44 -4.78
N ASN A 189 -8.89 0.84 -5.98
CA ASN A 189 -7.50 0.80 -6.39
C ASN A 189 -6.61 1.76 -5.59
N ILE A 190 -7.11 2.95 -5.24
CA ILE A 190 -6.38 3.89 -4.37
C ILE A 190 -6.14 3.28 -2.97
N ILE A 191 -7.10 2.54 -2.42
CA ILE A 191 -6.90 1.80 -1.16
C ILE A 191 -5.77 0.76 -1.32
N GLN A 192 -5.67 0.10 -2.48
CA GLN A 192 -4.56 -0.83 -2.75
C GLN A 192 -3.21 -0.09 -2.89
N ILE A 193 -3.20 1.12 -3.46
CA ILE A 193 -2.00 1.98 -3.51
C ILE A 193 -1.53 2.35 -2.10
N ASP A 194 -2.45 2.71 -1.18
CA ASP A 194 -2.11 2.97 0.22
C ASP A 194 -1.49 1.74 0.91
N GLN A 195 -2.00 0.54 0.62
CA GLN A 195 -1.40 -0.71 1.13
C GLN A 195 0.00 -0.96 0.55
N LEU A 196 0.22 -0.70 -0.75
CA LEU A 196 1.54 -0.77 -1.37
C LEU A 196 2.52 0.24 -0.76
N PHE A 197 2.05 1.46 -0.50
CA PHE A 197 2.84 2.49 0.17
C PHE A 197 3.28 2.06 1.58
N LEU A 198 2.39 1.43 2.37
CA LEU A 198 2.75 0.88 3.68
C LEU A 198 3.80 -0.22 3.56
N LEU A 199 3.68 -1.12 2.57
CA LEU A 199 4.68 -2.16 2.33
C LEU A 199 6.03 -1.58 1.92
N TYR A 200 6.04 -0.54 1.07
CA TYR A 200 7.26 0.18 0.69
C TYR A 200 7.89 0.89 1.90
N LYS A 201 7.07 1.53 2.74
CA LYS A 201 7.52 2.21 3.97
C LYS A 201 8.17 1.24 4.96
N GLU A 202 7.59 0.05 5.15
CA GLU A 202 8.08 -0.97 6.08
C GLU A 202 9.37 -1.66 5.62
N GLU A 203 9.70 -1.61 4.34
CA GLU A 203 10.92 -2.20 3.81
C GLU A 203 12.13 -1.49 4.41
N ARG A 204 12.98 -2.20 5.14
CA ARG A 204 14.21 -1.64 5.74
C ARG A 204 15.38 -1.73 4.79
N ASN A 205 16.10 -0.64 4.65
CA ASN A 205 17.39 -0.59 4.00
C ASN A 205 18.50 -0.60 5.05
N TYR A 206 19.50 -1.48 4.87
CA TYR A 206 20.59 -1.65 5.83
C TYR A 206 21.70 -0.60 5.68
N PHE A 207 21.70 0.16 4.58
CA PHE A 207 22.70 1.20 4.31
C PHE A 207 22.12 2.59 4.57
N LYS A 208 22.80 3.41 5.39
CA LYS A 208 22.33 4.76 5.78
C LYS A 208 22.05 5.68 4.59
N LYS A 209 22.88 5.65 3.52
CA LYS A 209 22.69 6.46 2.31
C LYS A 209 21.36 6.11 1.61
N VAL A 210 21.08 4.82 1.46
CA VAL A 210 19.85 4.30 0.85
C VAL A 210 18.62 4.60 1.73
N GLU A 211 18.78 4.63 3.06
CA GLU A 211 17.71 4.97 4.00
C GLU A 211 17.30 6.45 3.89
N TYR A 212 18.27 7.35 3.70
CA TYR A 212 18.01 8.78 3.53
C TYR A 212 17.27 9.05 2.20
N GLU A 213 17.74 8.49 1.09
CA GLU A 213 17.08 8.57 -0.21
C GLU A 213 15.65 8.03 -0.15
N LYS A 214 15.47 6.87 0.49
CA LYS A 214 14.16 6.28 0.69
C LYS A 214 13.23 7.18 1.48
N SER A 215 13.71 7.83 2.54
CA SER A 215 12.90 8.74 3.35
C SER A 215 12.37 9.91 2.51
N ARG A 216 13.17 10.46 1.61
CA ARG A 216 12.75 11.50 0.65
C ARG A 216 11.72 10.97 -0.34
N LYS A 217 11.96 9.78 -0.93
CA LYS A 217 10.99 9.12 -1.82
C LYS A 217 9.65 8.82 -1.14
N LEU A 218 9.65 8.50 0.16
CA LEU A 218 8.40 8.31 0.91
C LEU A 218 7.56 9.59 0.97
N VAL A 219 8.20 10.76 1.13
CA VAL A 219 7.51 12.05 1.10
C VAL A 219 6.90 12.31 -0.28
N LEU A 220 7.69 12.05 -1.35
CA LEU A 220 7.23 12.19 -2.73
C LEU A 220 6.04 11.28 -3.05
N PHE A 221 6.13 9.99 -2.75
CA PHE A 221 5.03 9.06 -2.98
C PHE A 221 3.76 9.43 -2.20
N ARG A 222 3.93 9.89 -0.95
CA ARG A 222 2.79 10.37 -0.17
C ARG A 222 2.13 11.59 -0.84
N GLN A 223 2.93 12.51 -1.36
CA GLN A 223 2.42 13.68 -2.08
C GLN A 223 1.77 13.28 -3.41
N MET A 224 2.35 12.34 -4.18
CA MET A 224 1.74 11.80 -5.39
C MET A 224 0.36 11.19 -5.11
N ILE A 225 0.23 10.36 -4.05
CA ILE A 225 -1.06 9.79 -3.64
C ILE A 225 -2.05 10.90 -3.26
N THR A 226 -1.58 11.96 -2.60
CA THR A 226 -2.42 13.12 -2.28
C THR A 226 -2.93 13.80 -3.54
N CYS A 227 -2.07 14.05 -4.54
CA CYS A 227 -2.46 14.64 -5.83
C CYS A 227 -3.45 13.74 -6.59
N THR A 228 -3.23 12.42 -6.60
CA THR A 228 -4.16 11.45 -7.21
C THR A 228 -5.54 11.52 -6.55
N ASN A 229 -5.59 11.60 -5.21
CA ASN A 229 -6.86 11.75 -4.48
C ASN A 229 -7.56 13.08 -4.83
N ARG A 230 -6.82 14.20 -4.96
CA ARG A 230 -7.41 15.49 -5.35
C ARG A 230 -7.91 15.47 -6.79
N ALA A 231 -7.21 14.82 -7.70
CA ALA A 231 -7.69 14.59 -9.07
C ALA A 231 -9.00 13.79 -9.07
N LEU A 232 -9.09 12.72 -8.27
CA LEU A 232 -10.32 11.95 -8.12
C LEU A 232 -11.46 12.76 -7.49
N ASP A 233 -11.18 13.61 -6.50
CA ASP A 233 -12.20 14.47 -5.89
C ASP A 233 -12.71 15.51 -6.88
N THR A 234 -11.85 16.04 -7.74
CA THR A 234 -12.23 16.91 -8.86
C THR A 234 -13.13 16.16 -9.84
N LEU A 235 -12.77 14.93 -10.25
CA LEU A 235 -13.61 14.10 -11.12
C LEU A 235 -15.00 13.83 -10.52
N LYS A 236 -15.08 13.51 -9.23
CA LYS A 236 -16.36 13.27 -8.54
C LYS A 236 -17.25 14.52 -8.55
N LYS A 237 -16.67 15.70 -8.36
CA LYS A 237 -17.41 16.96 -8.37
C LYS A 237 -17.82 17.34 -9.79
N LEU A 238 -16.96 17.12 -10.79
CA LEU A 238 -17.32 17.24 -12.20
C LEU A 238 -18.52 16.38 -12.55
N HIS A 239 -18.49 15.11 -12.18
CA HIS A 239 -19.58 14.18 -12.42
C HIS A 239 -20.89 14.57 -11.70
N ARG A 240 -20.78 15.10 -10.46
CA ARG A 240 -21.95 15.53 -9.69
C ARG A 240 -22.61 16.78 -10.25
N HIS A 241 -21.82 17.70 -10.77
CA HIS A 241 -22.25 19.03 -11.20
C HIS A 241 -22.17 19.21 -12.73
N GLU A 242 -22.29 18.10 -13.46
CA GLU A 242 -22.20 18.11 -14.94
C GLU A 242 -23.31 18.96 -15.56
N ASN A 243 -24.53 18.90 -15.04
CA ASN A 243 -25.68 19.66 -15.57
C ASN A 243 -25.47 21.15 -15.36
N GLU A 244 -25.05 21.57 -14.17
CA GLU A 244 -24.82 23.00 -13.86
C GLU A 244 -23.68 23.59 -14.72
N LEU A 245 -22.65 22.77 -15.04
CA LEU A 245 -21.61 23.18 -15.97
C LEU A 245 -22.12 23.40 -17.39
N GLN A 246 -23.07 22.59 -17.85
CA GLN A 246 -23.68 22.74 -19.19
C GLN A 246 -24.55 24.00 -19.33
N GLU A 247 -25.12 24.47 -18.24
CA GLU A 247 -25.95 25.68 -18.22
C GLU A 247 -25.13 26.98 -18.26
N LEU A 248 -23.79 26.88 -18.02
CA LEU A 248 -22.91 28.03 -18.03
C LEU A 248 -22.67 28.58 -19.45
N PRO A 249 -22.35 29.88 -19.57
CA PRO A 249 -21.99 30.48 -20.86
C PRO A 249 -20.76 29.78 -21.49
N ILE A 250 -20.82 29.58 -22.81
CA ILE A 250 -19.77 28.88 -23.58
C ILE A 250 -18.35 29.41 -23.30
N PRO A 251 -18.09 30.73 -23.17
CA PRO A 251 -16.74 31.23 -22.88
C PRO A 251 -16.20 30.74 -21.53
N PHE A 252 -17.06 30.59 -20.52
CA PHE A 252 -16.67 30.03 -19.22
C PHE A 252 -16.38 28.52 -19.32
N GLN A 253 -17.25 27.78 -20.01
CA GLN A 253 -16.99 26.33 -20.22
C GLN A 253 -15.66 26.10 -20.92
N GLN A 254 -15.35 26.89 -21.97
CA GLN A 254 -14.07 26.78 -22.69
C GLN A 254 -12.85 27.10 -21.79
N LEU A 255 -12.94 28.16 -20.98
CA LEU A 255 -11.90 28.50 -20.02
C LEU A 255 -11.70 27.36 -19.01
N PHE A 256 -12.80 26.84 -18.48
CA PHE A 256 -12.78 25.78 -17.49
C PHE A 256 -12.17 24.46 -18.00
N VAL A 257 -12.55 24.07 -19.22
CA VAL A 257 -11.97 22.89 -19.89
C VAL A 257 -10.48 23.08 -20.12
N LYS A 258 -10.08 24.28 -20.58
CA LYS A 258 -8.66 24.59 -20.79
C LYS A 258 -7.85 24.49 -19.48
N GLU A 259 -8.29 25.15 -18.43
CA GLU A 259 -7.59 25.17 -17.14
C GLU A 259 -7.46 23.76 -16.52
N ILE A 260 -8.48 22.92 -16.70
CA ILE A 260 -8.40 21.51 -16.26
C ILE A 260 -7.45 20.69 -17.12
N ASP A 261 -7.49 20.84 -18.44
CA ASP A 261 -6.58 20.14 -19.35
C ASP A 261 -5.10 20.55 -19.05
N ASP A 262 -4.85 21.82 -18.77
CA ASP A 262 -3.53 22.33 -18.37
C ASP A 262 -3.07 21.73 -17.04
N LEU A 263 -3.96 21.61 -16.04
CA LEU A 263 -3.67 20.94 -14.76
C LEU A 263 -3.33 19.46 -14.93
N ILE A 264 -4.09 18.74 -15.76
CA ILE A 264 -3.82 17.34 -16.06
C ILE A 264 -2.45 17.20 -16.73
N HIS A 265 -2.16 18.03 -17.72
CA HIS A 265 -0.89 18.03 -18.43
C HIS A 265 0.29 18.28 -17.47
N PHE A 266 0.14 19.25 -16.57
CA PHE A 266 1.13 19.53 -15.54
C PHE A 266 1.35 18.32 -14.61
N HIS A 267 0.28 17.65 -14.18
CA HIS A 267 0.42 16.44 -13.38
C HIS A 267 1.16 15.32 -14.12
N GLU A 268 0.83 15.08 -15.39
CA GLU A 268 1.52 14.12 -16.27
C GLU A 268 3.02 14.45 -16.38
N GLN A 269 3.36 15.74 -16.57
CA GLN A 269 4.74 16.21 -16.63
C GLN A 269 5.51 15.95 -15.33
N ILE A 270 4.93 16.24 -14.16
CA ILE A 270 5.56 15.99 -12.86
C ILE A 270 5.87 14.50 -12.66
N LEU A 271 4.93 13.62 -13.03
CA LEU A 271 5.14 12.17 -12.95
C LEU A 271 6.29 11.71 -13.85
N LEU A 272 6.38 12.23 -15.08
CA LEU A 272 7.47 11.94 -16.00
C LEU A 272 8.82 12.53 -15.54
N LYS A 273 8.80 13.72 -14.93
CA LYS A 273 9.94 14.39 -14.34
C LYS A 273 10.53 13.54 -13.20
N PHE A 274 9.70 12.98 -12.33
CA PHE A 274 10.15 12.11 -11.23
C PHE A 274 10.99 10.91 -11.70
N VAL A 275 10.64 10.28 -12.83
CA VAL A 275 11.40 9.15 -13.39
C VAL A 275 12.53 9.59 -14.33
N GLY A 276 12.83 10.89 -14.44
CA GLY A 276 13.91 11.43 -15.26
C GLY A 276 13.66 11.37 -16.77
N LYS A 277 12.41 11.20 -17.22
CA LYS A 277 12.06 11.22 -18.65
C LYS A 277 11.94 12.63 -19.21
N VAL A 278 11.73 13.63 -18.35
CA VAL A 278 11.70 15.05 -18.68
C VAL A 278 12.84 15.73 -17.93
N LYS A 279 13.64 16.56 -18.62
CA LYS A 279 14.75 17.28 -18.00
C LYS A 279 14.22 18.46 -17.16
N VAL A 280 14.80 18.67 -15.99
CA VAL A 280 14.50 19.82 -15.10
C VAL A 280 14.91 21.15 -15.73
N GLN A 281 15.85 21.13 -16.65
CA GLN A 281 16.39 22.31 -17.37
C GLN A 281 16.09 22.20 -18.87
N ALA A 282 14.82 22.17 -19.25
CA ALA A 282 14.47 22.55 -20.61
C ALA A 282 14.66 24.09 -20.73
N PRO A 283 15.09 24.63 -21.91
CA PRO A 283 15.19 26.06 -22.09
C PRO A 283 13.88 26.75 -21.70
N GLU A 284 13.92 27.83 -20.91
CA GLU A 284 12.77 28.60 -20.46
C GLU A 284 11.80 28.98 -21.59
N GLU A 285 12.34 29.10 -22.83
CA GLU A 285 11.56 29.37 -24.04
C GLU A 285 10.66 28.23 -24.53
N LEU A 286 10.87 27.00 -24.04
CA LEU A 286 10.09 25.81 -24.44
C LEU A 286 9.22 25.24 -23.31
N ILE A 287 9.39 25.73 -22.10
CA ILE A 287 8.52 25.46 -20.98
C ILE A 287 7.52 26.62 -20.94
N GLU A 288 6.30 26.42 -21.45
CA GLU A 288 5.20 27.24 -21.00
C GLU A 288 5.14 27.04 -19.48
N ASP A 289 5.60 28.06 -18.72
CA ASP A 289 5.46 28.06 -17.26
C ASP A 289 3.99 27.76 -16.95
N PHE A 290 3.73 26.57 -16.40
CA PHE A 290 2.39 26.23 -15.96
C PHE A 290 2.00 27.25 -14.89
N SER A 291 1.13 28.14 -15.25
CA SER A 291 0.53 29.13 -14.36
C SER A 291 -0.97 28.95 -14.40
N PHE A 292 -1.48 28.18 -13.45
CA PHE A 292 -2.94 28.11 -13.23
C PHE A 292 -3.43 29.48 -12.77
N ASP A 293 -4.14 30.18 -13.65
CA ASP A 293 -4.62 31.54 -13.38
C ASP A 293 -5.89 31.53 -12.52
N ARG A 294 -5.67 31.27 -11.21
CA ARG A 294 -6.75 31.27 -10.20
C ARG A 294 -7.57 32.55 -10.24
N LYS A 295 -6.92 33.69 -10.45
CA LYS A 295 -7.57 34.99 -10.50
C LYS A 295 -8.52 35.09 -11.68
N LYS A 296 -8.07 34.69 -12.86
CA LYS A 296 -8.88 34.67 -14.07
C LYS A 296 -10.11 33.80 -13.94
N VAL A 297 -9.97 32.60 -13.35
CA VAL A 297 -11.09 31.69 -13.10
C VAL A 297 -12.09 32.32 -12.16
N ILE A 298 -11.62 32.92 -11.04
CA ILE A 298 -12.48 33.61 -10.06
C ILE A 298 -13.17 34.81 -10.69
N ASP A 299 -12.43 35.70 -11.34
CA ASP A 299 -12.98 36.91 -11.95
C ASP A 299 -14.05 36.56 -13.00
N THR A 300 -13.80 35.51 -13.80
CA THR A 300 -14.75 35.05 -14.81
C THR A 300 -16.01 34.46 -14.17
N LEU A 301 -15.86 33.68 -13.09
CA LEU A 301 -16.99 33.10 -12.36
C LEU A 301 -17.85 34.20 -11.71
N PHE A 302 -17.23 35.17 -11.02
CA PHE A 302 -17.94 36.27 -10.39
C PHE A 302 -18.61 37.22 -11.41
N ALA A 303 -18.03 37.38 -12.59
CA ALA A 303 -18.66 38.14 -13.67
C ALA A 303 -19.99 37.54 -14.17
N GLN A 304 -20.20 36.23 -13.97
CA GLN A 304 -21.42 35.52 -14.29
C GLN A 304 -22.48 35.56 -13.16
N HIS A 305 -22.02 35.83 -11.92
CA HIS A 305 -22.94 35.89 -10.79
C HIS A 305 -23.73 37.19 -10.77
N ARG A 306 -25.05 37.08 -10.84
CA ARG A 306 -25.97 38.23 -10.66
C ARG A 306 -26.56 38.20 -9.27
N PRO A 307 -26.20 39.17 -8.38
CA PRO A 307 -26.80 39.23 -7.06
C PRO A 307 -28.32 39.40 -7.13
N GLY A 308 -29.07 38.52 -6.46
CA GLY A 308 -30.52 38.53 -6.40
C GLY A 308 -31.23 37.62 -7.41
N ASP A 309 -30.51 36.77 -8.12
CA ASP A 309 -31.07 35.73 -8.99
C ASP A 309 -31.22 34.42 -8.17
N GLU A 310 -32.32 34.31 -7.42
CA GLU A 310 -32.61 33.19 -6.52
C GLU A 310 -32.71 31.85 -7.28
N GLU A 311 -33.04 31.87 -8.57
CA GLU A 311 -33.22 30.66 -9.39
C GLU A 311 -31.87 29.98 -9.71
N HIS A 312 -30.77 30.75 -9.76
CA HIS A 312 -29.41 30.22 -10.06
C HIS A 312 -28.47 30.21 -8.87
N GLU A 313 -28.91 30.58 -7.66
CA GLU A 313 -28.07 30.68 -6.48
C GLU A 313 -27.50 29.31 -6.07
N GLU A 314 -28.32 28.25 -6.12
CA GLU A 314 -27.89 26.89 -5.76
C GLU A 314 -26.84 26.35 -6.76
N ALA A 315 -27.05 26.54 -8.06
CA ALA A 315 -26.08 26.17 -9.09
C ALA A 315 -24.74 26.89 -8.90
N TRP A 316 -24.79 28.17 -8.50
CA TRP A 316 -23.58 28.94 -8.22
C TRP A 316 -22.79 28.38 -7.04
N TYR A 317 -23.45 27.99 -5.93
CA TYR A 317 -22.78 27.33 -4.79
C TYR A 317 -22.13 26.00 -5.20
N HIS A 318 -22.78 25.20 -6.05
CA HIS A 318 -22.24 23.96 -6.57
C HIS A 318 -20.96 24.19 -7.40
N LEU A 319 -20.98 25.21 -8.26
CA LEU A 319 -19.80 25.60 -9.04
C LEU A 319 -18.64 26.07 -8.16
N MET A 320 -18.91 26.82 -7.09
CA MET A 320 -17.89 27.24 -6.13
C MET A 320 -17.23 26.03 -5.47
N THR A 321 -17.98 24.98 -5.14
CA THR A 321 -17.38 23.76 -4.58
C THR A 321 -16.48 23.04 -5.57
N LEU A 322 -16.81 23.06 -6.86
CA LEU A 322 -16.00 22.49 -7.92
C LEU A 322 -14.73 23.31 -8.16
N VAL A 323 -14.84 24.66 -8.26
CA VAL A 323 -13.68 25.56 -8.39
C VAL A 323 -12.72 25.41 -7.20
N SER A 324 -13.26 25.30 -5.97
CA SER A 324 -12.45 25.04 -4.78
C SER A 324 -11.65 23.73 -4.89
N ALA A 325 -12.25 22.65 -5.42
CA ALA A 325 -11.52 21.39 -5.61
C ALA A 325 -10.38 21.51 -6.62
N ILE A 326 -10.59 22.27 -7.69
CA ILE A 326 -9.55 22.52 -8.69
C ILE A 326 -8.41 23.34 -8.09
N PHE A 327 -8.71 24.33 -7.26
CA PHE A 327 -7.69 25.11 -6.57
C PHE A 327 -6.88 24.25 -5.59
N GLU A 328 -7.56 23.43 -4.78
CA GLU A 328 -6.87 22.47 -3.91
C GLU A 328 -5.98 21.50 -4.71
N TYR A 329 -6.46 21.06 -5.86
CA TYR A 329 -5.69 20.17 -6.73
C TYR A 329 -4.45 20.88 -7.29
N SER A 330 -4.60 22.12 -7.81
CA SER A 330 -3.46 22.91 -8.31
C SER A 330 -2.40 23.16 -7.23
N GLU A 331 -2.81 23.49 -5.99
CA GLU A 331 -1.88 23.69 -4.87
C GLU A 331 -1.08 22.43 -4.52
N GLN A 332 -1.73 21.26 -4.55
CA GLN A 332 -1.03 20.01 -4.28
C GLN A 332 -0.07 19.63 -5.41
N LEU A 333 -0.36 19.99 -6.66
CA LEU A 333 0.55 19.81 -7.79
C LEU A 333 1.77 20.73 -7.70
N GLU A 334 1.60 22.02 -7.44
CA GLU A 334 2.70 22.97 -7.23
C GLU A 334 3.66 22.48 -6.12
N ARG A 335 3.06 21.96 -5.02
CA ARG A 335 3.84 21.35 -3.94
C ARG A 335 4.58 20.09 -4.39
N LEU A 336 3.94 19.23 -5.18
CA LEU A 336 4.56 18.01 -5.70
C LEU A 336 5.74 18.36 -6.63
N ASP A 337 5.56 19.33 -7.52
CA ASP A 337 6.60 19.79 -8.44
C ASP A 337 7.82 20.30 -7.68
N THR A 338 7.62 21.19 -6.69
CA THR A 338 8.70 21.69 -5.81
C THR A 338 9.46 20.55 -5.12
N LEU A 339 8.74 19.52 -4.65
CA LEU A 339 9.35 18.35 -3.99
C LEU A 339 10.15 17.50 -4.98
N VAL A 340 9.67 17.33 -6.21
CA VAL A 340 10.36 16.58 -7.28
C VAL A 340 11.62 17.31 -7.68
N ASP A 341 11.58 18.63 -7.86
CA ASP A 341 12.76 19.46 -8.20
C ASP A 341 13.82 19.39 -7.11
N SER A 342 13.42 19.56 -5.86
CA SER A 342 14.32 19.41 -4.72
C SER A 342 14.97 18.03 -4.66
N PHE A 343 14.21 16.99 -4.98
CA PHE A 343 14.73 15.63 -4.99
C PHE A 343 15.76 15.40 -6.10
N GLN A 344 15.48 15.87 -7.32
CA GLN A 344 16.36 15.70 -8.47
C GLN A 344 17.63 16.53 -8.36
N SER A 345 17.54 17.79 -7.89
CA SER A 345 18.71 18.65 -7.68
C SER A 345 19.71 18.00 -6.74
N PHE A 346 19.22 17.47 -5.63
CA PHE A 346 20.07 16.76 -4.65
C PHE A 346 20.67 15.47 -5.22
N HIS A 347 19.94 14.74 -6.06
CA HIS A 347 20.45 13.51 -6.65
C HIS A 347 21.57 13.78 -7.68
N ASN A 348 21.44 14.85 -8.45
CA ASN A 348 22.47 15.31 -9.39
C ASN A 348 23.73 15.80 -8.66
N GLU A 349 23.61 16.52 -7.55
CA GLU A 349 24.76 16.96 -6.74
C GLU A 349 25.55 15.78 -6.18
N VAL A 350 24.85 14.73 -5.69
CA VAL A 350 25.52 13.53 -5.16
C VAL A 350 26.27 12.76 -6.24
N ILE A 351 25.73 12.67 -7.47
CA ILE A 351 26.41 12.02 -8.60
C ILE A 351 27.67 12.82 -9.00
N VAL A 352 27.60 14.15 -9.03
CA VAL A 352 28.73 15.02 -9.36
C VAL A 352 29.82 14.95 -8.28
N GLU A 353 29.46 14.90 -7.00
CA GLU A 353 30.45 14.74 -5.91
C GLU A 353 31.13 13.36 -5.91
N GLU A 354 30.44 12.29 -6.32
CA GLU A 354 31.04 10.96 -6.46
C GLU A 354 31.96 10.88 -7.67
N ALA A 355 31.59 11.46 -8.80
CA ALA A 355 32.44 11.55 -9.99
C ALA A 355 33.72 12.41 -9.80
N ASN A 356 33.69 13.38 -8.89
CA ASN A 356 34.87 14.20 -8.55
C ASN A 356 35.79 13.55 -7.50
N LYS A 357 35.40 12.40 -6.91
CA LYS A 357 36.20 11.65 -5.94
C LYS A 357 36.89 10.41 -6.51
N GLU A 358 36.58 10.04 -7.78
CA GLU A 358 37.29 9.05 -8.57
C GLU A 358 38.35 9.75 -9.46
#